data_8386487dd5874157477b624b03dfdc88
#
_entry.id   8386487dd5874157477b624b03dfdc88
#
_cell.length_a   1.000
_cell.length_b   1.000
_cell.length_c   1.000
_cell.angle_alpha   90.00
_cell.angle_beta   90.00
_cell.angle_gamma   90.00
#
_symmetry.space_group_name_H-M   'P 1'
#
loop_
_entity.id
_entity.type
_entity.pdbx_description
1 polymer ?
#
loop_
_entity_poly.entity_id
_entity_poly.type
_entity_poly.pdbx_seq_one_letter_code
_entity_poly.pdbx_strand_id
1 'polypeptide(L)'
;MTQFVKHAPHLLSGGQKQRIAIAGVLAMKPECIVLDEATAMLAPIGRREVLAAVEKLNREQGITVVLITHHMNEAEHADRVIVMNDGLVVMDGKPREVFTRKKELEDIGLAVPDTVSLLFSLREAGMDVPVDAITVEECADAIAKNFT
;
A
#
# COMPACT_ATOMS: atom_id res chain seq x y z
N MET A 1 19.16 -12.10 -4.48
CA MET A 1 19.92 -11.99 -3.18
C MET A 1 21.08 -12.99 -3.06
N THR A 2 21.15 -14.03 -3.88
CA THR A 2 22.22 -15.07 -3.84
C THR A 2 23.65 -14.52 -3.91
N GLN A 3 23.87 -13.43 -4.65
CA GLN A 3 25.19 -12.77 -4.73
C GLN A 3 25.70 -12.19 -3.40
N PHE A 4 24.82 -12.00 -2.41
CA PHE A 4 25.17 -11.41 -1.11
C PHE A 4 25.34 -12.42 0.03
N VAL A 5 25.19 -13.72 -0.24
CA VAL A 5 25.24 -14.79 0.80
C VAL A 5 26.53 -14.77 1.60
N LYS A 6 27.65 -14.37 0.97
CA LYS A 6 28.97 -14.30 1.61
C LYS A 6 29.34 -12.90 2.13
N HIS A 7 28.45 -11.91 2.01
CA HIS A 7 28.73 -10.56 2.49
C HIS A 7 28.40 -10.43 3.98
N ALA A 8 29.27 -9.75 4.70
CA ALA A 8 28.99 -9.42 6.09
C ALA A 8 27.78 -8.46 6.17
N PRO A 9 26.86 -8.60 7.15
CA PRO A 9 25.64 -7.79 7.23
C PRO A 9 25.87 -6.26 7.23
N HIS A 10 27.00 -5.80 7.76
CA HIS A 10 27.33 -4.38 7.79
C HIS A 10 27.67 -3.79 6.40
N LEU A 11 28.03 -4.62 5.43
CA LEU A 11 28.32 -4.23 4.04
C LEU A 11 27.07 -4.09 3.16
N LEU A 12 25.90 -4.48 3.68
CA LEU A 12 24.64 -4.42 2.96
C LEU A 12 24.02 -3.02 3.06
N SER A 13 23.39 -2.56 1.98
CA SER A 13 22.57 -1.35 2.02
C SER A 13 21.35 -1.53 2.93
N GLY A 14 20.73 -0.42 3.37
CA GLY A 14 19.52 -0.45 4.19
C GLY A 14 18.42 -1.30 3.57
N GLY A 15 18.12 -1.12 2.29
CA GLY A 15 17.12 -1.92 1.58
C GLY A 15 17.49 -3.40 1.43
N GLN A 16 18.78 -3.74 1.33
CA GLN A 16 19.22 -5.15 1.32
C GLN A 16 19.03 -5.79 2.69
N LYS A 17 19.36 -5.09 3.78
CA LYS A 17 19.11 -5.53 5.16
C LYS A 17 17.63 -5.78 5.39
N GLN A 18 16.78 -4.86 4.95
CA GLN A 18 15.33 -4.96 5.06
C GLN A 18 14.78 -6.22 4.36
N ARG A 19 15.18 -6.46 3.11
CA ARG A 19 14.76 -7.67 2.38
C ARG A 19 15.21 -8.96 3.05
N ILE A 20 16.40 -8.99 3.63
CA ILE A 20 16.89 -10.16 4.37
C ILE A 20 16.09 -10.37 5.65
N ALA A 21 15.77 -9.30 6.39
CA ALA A 21 14.93 -9.38 7.59
C ALA A 21 13.55 -9.95 7.26
N ILE A 22 12.88 -9.42 6.23
CA ILE A 22 11.59 -9.93 5.77
C ILE A 22 11.68 -11.41 5.36
N ALA A 23 12.70 -11.77 4.57
CA ALA A 23 12.91 -13.15 4.15
C ALA A 23 13.14 -14.09 5.34
N GLY A 24 13.85 -13.63 6.39
CA GLY A 24 14.06 -14.38 7.63
C GLY A 24 12.75 -14.65 8.38
N VAL A 25 11.88 -13.65 8.49
CA VAL A 25 10.56 -13.81 9.12
C VAL A 25 9.69 -14.76 8.31
N LEU A 26 9.64 -14.60 6.98
CA LEU A 26 8.85 -15.46 6.10
C LEU A 26 9.32 -16.93 6.10
N ALA A 27 10.62 -17.17 6.30
CA ALA A 27 11.17 -18.52 6.39
C ALA A 27 10.66 -19.31 7.62
N MET A 28 10.18 -18.61 8.65
CA MET A 28 9.55 -19.23 9.83
C MET A 28 8.11 -19.70 9.57
N LYS A 29 7.53 -19.39 8.41
CA LYS A 29 6.14 -19.69 8.02
C LYS A 29 5.12 -19.27 9.08
N PRO A 30 5.08 -17.99 9.48
CA PRO A 30 4.18 -17.53 10.53
C PRO A 30 2.72 -17.56 10.02
N GLU A 31 1.76 -17.67 10.93
CA GLU A 31 0.34 -17.51 10.64
C GLU A 31 -0.06 -16.05 10.40
N CYS A 32 0.68 -15.13 11.01
CA CYS A 32 0.50 -13.69 10.88
C CYS A 32 1.86 -12.99 10.82
N ILE A 33 1.96 -11.98 9.95
CA ILE A 33 3.14 -11.10 9.87
C ILE A 33 2.69 -9.65 10.02
N VAL A 34 3.42 -8.89 10.86
CA VAL A 34 3.25 -7.45 10.99
C VAL A 34 4.45 -6.77 10.33
N LEU A 35 4.17 -5.92 9.36
CA LEU A 35 5.15 -5.15 8.59
C LEU A 35 4.99 -3.66 8.95
N ASP A 36 5.78 -3.19 9.90
CA ASP A 36 5.77 -1.80 10.34
C ASP A 36 6.77 -0.99 9.50
N GLU A 37 6.26 -0.14 8.61
CA GLU A 37 7.01 0.64 7.64
C GLU A 37 8.12 -0.14 6.91
N ALA A 38 7.88 -1.43 6.71
CA ALA A 38 8.88 -2.38 6.23
C ALA A 38 9.40 -2.09 4.81
N THR A 39 8.77 -1.19 4.08
CA THR A 39 9.15 -0.78 2.72
C THR A 39 9.79 0.60 2.64
N ALA A 40 9.83 1.37 3.74
CA ALA A 40 10.27 2.76 3.76
C ALA A 40 11.71 2.96 3.24
N MET A 41 12.62 2.02 3.51
CA MET A 41 14.02 2.08 3.06
C MET A 41 14.27 1.45 1.70
N LEU A 42 13.23 1.01 1.00
CA LEU A 42 13.35 0.35 -0.30
C LEU A 42 13.17 1.35 -1.45
N ALA A 43 13.98 1.19 -2.49
CA ALA A 43 13.73 1.84 -3.76
C ALA A 43 12.39 1.36 -4.35
N PRO A 44 11.70 2.15 -5.22
CA PRO A 44 10.36 1.83 -5.71
C PRO A 44 10.20 0.41 -6.30
N ILE A 45 11.20 -0.07 -7.03
CA ILE A 45 11.20 -1.44 -7.58
C ILE A 45 11.24 -2.47 -6.45
N GLY A 46 12.13 -2.28 -5.48
CA GLY A 46 12.27 -3.20 -4.34
C GLY A 46 11.04 -3.23 -3.43
N ARG A 47 10.35 -2.10 -3.30
CA ARG A 47 9.08 -1.99 -2.58
C ARG A 47 8.01 -2.86 -3.24
N ARG A 48 7.81 -2.70 -4.55
CA ARG A 48 6.85 -3.51 -5.33
C ARG A 48 7.15 -5.01 -5.25
N GLU A 49 8.43 -5.40 -5.34
CA GLU A 49 8.84 -6.81 -5.23
C GLU A 49 8.48 -7.42 -3.86
N VAL A 50 8.70 -6.68 -2.78
CA VAL A 50 8.37 -7.13 -1.42
C VAL A 50 6.86 -7.23 -1.23
N LEU A 51 6.10 -6.21 -1.61
CA LEU A 51 4.64 -6.20 -1.49
C LEU A 51 4.01 -7.34 -2.30
N ALA A 52 4.44 -7.55 -3.55
CA ALA A 52 3.97 -8.65 -4.37
C ALA A 52 4.28 -10.03 -3.76
N ALA A 53 5.47 -10.18 -3.15
CA ALA A 53 5.83 -11.43 -2.47
C ALA A 53 4.95 -11.69 -1.22
N VAL A 54 4.67 -10.64 -0.45
CA VAL A 54 3.82 -10.72 0.75
C VAL A 54 2.36 -11.00 0.36
N GLU A 55 1.84 -10.33 -0.65
CA GLU A 55 0.50 -10.56 -1.20
C GLU A 55 0.34 -12.00 -1.71
N LYS A 56 1.33 -12.50 -2.43
CA LYS A 56 1.36 -13.88 -2.89
C LYS A 56 1.28 -14.88 -1.74
N LEU A 57 2.02 -14.66 -0.67
CA LEU A 57 2.00 -15.52 0.52
C LEU A 57 0.65 -15.45 1.24
N ASN A 58 0.04 -14.29 1.34
CA ASN A 58 -1.31 -14.15 1.87
C ASN A 58 -2.31 -14.97 1.06
N ARG A 59 -2.33 -14.80 -0.28
CA ARG A 59 -3.28 -15.49 -1.17
C ARG A 59 -3.05 -16.99 -1.28
N GLU A 60 -1.79 -17.44 -1.38
CA GLU A 60 -1.48 -18.86 -1.63
C GLU A 60 -1.35 -19.69 -0.35
N GLN A 61 -0.94 -19.08 0.75
CA GLN A 61 -0.66 -19.78 2.02
C GLN A 61 -1.59 -19.38 3.17
N GLY A 62 -2.49 -18.41 2.97
CA GLY A 62 -3.44 -17.96 3.98
C GLY A 62 -2.79 -17.21 5.15
N ILE A 63 -1.56 -16.70 5.00
CA ILE A 63 -0.87 -15.93 6.04
C ILE A 63 -1.60 -14.60 6.21
N THR A 64 -1.96 -14.24 7.43
CA THR A 64 -2.49 -12.91 7.74
C THR A 64 -1.38 -11.87 7.65
N VAL A 65 -1.62 -10.79 6.92
CA VAL A 65 -0.67 -9.69 6.78
C VAL A 65 -1.25 -8.42 7.37
N VAL A 66 -0.55 -7.85 8.35
CA VAL A 66 -0.83 -6.50 8.86
C VAL A 66 0.27 -5.58 8.36
N LEU A 67 -0.09 -4.64 7.51
CA LEU A 67 0.83 -3.65 6.96
C LEU A 67 0.55 -2.29 7.59
N ILE A 68 1.54 -1.74 8.31
CA ILE A 68 1.51 -0.38 8.83
C ILE A 68 2.30 0.49 7.87
N THR A 69 1.64 1.47 7.28
CA THR A 69 2.24 2.33 6.26
C THR A 69 1.55 3.70 6.22
N HIS A 70 2.28 4.70 5.78
CA HIS A 70 1.75 6.00 5.38
C HIS A 70 1.73 6.18 3.85
N HIS A 71 2.07 5.13 3.11
CA HIS A 71 2.02 5.11 1.65
C HIS A 71 0.67 4.58 1.17
N MET A 72 -0.20 5.44 0.69
CA MET A 72 -1.57 5.08 0.29
C MET A 72 -1.62 4.02 -0.82
N ASN A 73 -0.66 4.05 -1.75
CA ASN A 73 -0.54 3.04 -2.82
C ASN A 73 -0.24 1.61 -2.32
N GLU A 74 0.23 1.46 -1.07
CA GLU A 74 0.40 0.14 -0.45
C GLU A 74 -0.91 -0.38 0.13
N ALA A 75 -1.79 0.52 0.58
CA ALA A 75 -3.05 0.19 1.20
C ALA A 75 -4.18 -0.06 0.18
N GLU A 76 -4.03 0.37 -1.08
CA GLU A 76 -5.07 0.22 -2.11
C GLU A 76 -5.40 -1.24 -2.44
N HIS A 77 -4.45 -2.17 -2.24
CA HIS A 77 -4.60 -3.60 -2.49
C HIS A 77 -4.96 -4.42 -1.26
N ALA A 78 -5.14 -3.79 -0.10
CA ALA A 78 -5.52 -4.47 1.13
C ALA A 78 -7.00 -4.91 1.10
N ASP A 79 -7.33 -5.98 1.81
CA ASP A 79 -8.72 -6.40 1.99
C ASP A 79 -9.48 -5.46 2.94
N ARG A 80 -8.76 -4.83 3.88
CA ARG A 80 -9.31 -3.93 4.90
C ARG A 80 -8.28 -2.86 5.25
N VAL A 81 -8.74 -1.64 5.42
CA VAL A 81 -7.96 -0.49 5.87
C VAL A 81 -8.50 -0.01 7.21
N ILE A 82 -7.60 0.14 8.18
CA ILE A 82 -7.88 0.72 9.48
C ILE A 82 -7.07 2.01 9.58
N VAL A 83 -7.75 3.14 9.73
CA VAL A 83 -7.11 4.45 9.91
C VAL A 83 -7.07 4.76 11.40
N MET A 84 -5.87 5.08 11.87
CA MET A 84 -5.64 5.47 13.28
C MET A 84 -5.19 6.92 13.35
N ASN A 85 -5.75 7.66 14.30
CA ASN A 85 -5.32 9.01 14.65
C ASN A 85 -5.37 9.17 16.17
N ASP A 86 -4.33 9.74 16.77
CA ASP A 86 -4.19 9.97 18.22
C ASP A 86 -4.51 8.72 19.07
N GLY A 87 -4.10 7.55 18.60
CA GLY A 87 -4.31 6.28 19.31
C GLY A 87 -5.73 5.69 19.18
N LEU A 88 -6.60 6.33 18.41
CA LEU A 88 -7.99 5.89 18.17
C LEU A 88 -8.16 5.38 16.74
N VAL A 89 -9.02 4.38 16.57
CA VAL A 89 -9.50 3.97 15.25
C VAL A 89 -10.55 4.98 14.80
N VAL A 90 -10.26 5.71 13.73
CA VAL A 90 -11.16 6.76 13.19
C VAL A 90 -11.91 6.31 11.94
N MET A 91 -11.34 5.35 11.19
CA MET A 91 -12.02 4.71 10.06
C MET A 91 -11.65 3.24 10.00
N ASP A 92 -12.57 2.43 9.50
CA ASP A 92 -12.40 0.99 9.31
C ASP A 92 -13.32 0.55 8.17
N GLY A 93 -12.76 -0.05 7.13
CA GLY A 93 -13.52 -0.46 5.96
C GLY A 93 -12.65 -0.96 4.82
N LYS A 94 -13.25 -1.20 3.66
CA LYS A 94 -12.51 -1.52 2.45
C LYS A 94 -11.75 -0.29 1.95
N PRO A 95 -10.62 -0.45 1.25
CA PRO A 95 -9.85 0.67 0.70
C PRO A 95 -10.72 1.69 -0.03
N ARG A 96 -11.61 1.24 -0.91
CA ARG A 96 -12.53 2.08 -1.67
C ARG A 96 -13.46 2.94 -0.79
N GLU A 97 -13.97 2.36 0.28
CA GLU A 97 -14.86 3.06 1.23
C GLU A 97 -14.11 4.11 2.05
N VAL A 98 -12.88 3.78 2.43
CA VAL A 98 -12.02 4.67 3.23
C VAL A 98 -11.51 5.83 2.39
N PHE A 99 -10.97 5.55 1.19
CA PHE A 99 -10.33 6.59 0.37
C PHE A 99 -11.29 7.56 -0.29
N THR A 100 -12.57 7.20 -0.46
CA THR A 100 -13.61 8.15 -0.92
C THR A 100 -13.94 9.22 0.12
N ARG A 101 -13.55 9.02 1.38
CA ARG A 101 -13.67 10.00 2.47
C ARG A 101 -12.48 10.96 2.51
N LYS A 102 -12.09 11.50 1.34
CA LYS A 102 -10.89 12.32 1.14
C LYS A 102 -10.78 13.43 2.16
N LYS A 103 -11.84 14.23 2.36
CA LYS A 103 -11.82 15.38 3.27
C LYS A 103 -11.51 14.96 4.71
N GLU A 104 -12.12 13.89 5.17
CA GLU A 104 -11.92 13.40 6.55
C GLU A 104 -10.49 12.87 6.76
N LEU A 105 -9.87 12.28 5.73
CA LEU A 105 -8.47 11.86 5.76
C LEU A 105 -7.54 13.07 5.78
N GLU A 106 -7.80 14.08 4.94
CA GLU A 106 -7.03 15.32 4.89
C GLU A 106 -7.12 16.10 6.22
N ASP A 107 -8.29 16.13 6.85
CA ASP A 107 -8.51 16.82 8.14
C ASP A 107 -7.63 16.22 9.27
N ILE A 108 -7.22 14.96 9.16
CA ILE A 108 -6.31 14.27 10.10
C ILE A 108 -4.88 14.18 9.57
N GLY A 109 -4.56 14.90 8.48
CA GLY A 109 -3.22 14.98 7.91
C GLY A 109 -2.80 13.79 7.05
N LEU A 110 -3.74 12.94 6.62
CA LEU A 110 -3.48 11.82 5.70
C LEU A 110 -3.86 12.20 4.26
N ALA A 111 -3.09 11.68 3.32
CA ALA A 111 -3.42 11.77 1.90
C ALA A 111 -4.37 10.65 1.47
N VAL A 112 -4.92 10.76 0.26
CA VAL A 112 -5.56 9.66 -0.46
C VAL A 112 -4.66 9.22 -1.61
N PRO A 113 -4.89 8.04 -2.24
CA PRO A 113 -4.19 7.66 -3.47
C PRO A 113 -4.26 8.75 -4.54
N ASP A 114 -3.20 8.90 -5.34
CA ASP A 114 -3.11 9.93 -6.37
C ASP A 114 -4.25 9.82 -7.39
N THR A 115 -4.71 8.60 -7.69
CA THR A 115 -5.86 8.31 -8.54
C THR A 115 -7.14 8.93 -8.01
N VAL A 116 -7.42 8.74 -6.73
CA VAL A 116 -8.57 9.30 -6.03
C VAL A 116 -8.49 10.84 -6.02
N SER A 117 -7.30 11.38 -5.69
CA SER A 117 -7.08 12.83 -5.67
C SER A 117 -7.34 13.45 -7.05
N LEU A 118 -6.85 12.82 -8.13
CA LEU A 118 -7.09 13.24 -9.50
C LEU A 118 -8.57 13.24 -9.85
N LEU A 119 -9.29 12.17 -9.54
CA LEU A 119 -10.73 12.06 -9.85
C LEU A 119 -11.57 13.11 -9.10
N PHE A 120 -11.23 13.40 -7.84
CA PHE A 120 -11.87 14.50 -7.12
C PHE A 120 -11.63 15.86 -7.82
N SER A 121 -10.40 16.14 -8.24
CA SER A 121 -10.07 17.38 -8.95
C SER A 121 -10.78 17.50 -10.30
N LEU A 122 -10.88 16.40 -11.06
CA LEU A 122 -11.61 16.36 -12.33
C LEU A 122 -13.12 16.59 -12.12
N ARG A 123 -13.69 16.00 -11.09
CA ARG A 123 -15.10 16.22 -10.73
C ARG A 123 -15.37 17.68 -10.33
N GLU A 124 -14.48 18.30 -9.56
CA GLU A 124 -14.56 19.72 -9.21
C GLU A 124 -14.44 20.63 -10.45
N ALA A 125 -13.68 20.20 -11.46
CA ALA A 125 -13.58 20.88 -12.75
C ALA A 125 -14.80 20.65 -13.67
N GLY A 126 -15.82 19.90 -13.21
CA GLY A 126 -17.08 19.67 -13.94
C GLY A 126 -17.11 18.43 -14.82
N MET A 127 -16.11 17.54 -14.70
CA MET A 127 -16.10 16.26 -15.44
C MET A 127 -16.94 15.21 -14.67
N ASP A 128 -17.74 14.44 -15.40
CA ASP A 128 -18.55 13.37 -14.80
C ASP A 128 -17.71 12.08 -14.64
N VAL A 129 -16.96 12.00 -13.54
CA VAL A 129 -16.11 10.84 -13.20
C VAL A 129 -16.46 10.29 -11.82
N PRO A 130 -16.42 8.96 -11.64
CA PRO A 130 -16.55 8.36 -10.31
C PRO A 130 -15.30 8.70 -9.47
N VAL A 131 -15.44 8.87 -8.15
CA VAL A 131 -14.30 9.18 -7.25
C VAL A 131 -13.82 7.95 -6.48
N ASP A 132 -14.34 6.79 -6.77
CA ASP A 132 -14.06 5.53 -6.07
C ASP A 132 -13.14 4.58 -6.85
N ALA A 133 -12.61 5.01 -8.00
CA ALA A 133 -11.57 4.28 -8.72
C ALA A 133 -10.21 4.50 -8.02
N ILE A 134 -9.69 3.45 -7.40
CA ILE A 134 -8.49 3.52 -6.56
C ILE A 134 -7.23 3.07 -7.30
N THR A 135 -7.35 2.21 -8.32
CA THR A 135 -6.19 1.79 -9.12
C THR A 135 -5.99 2.70 -10.34
N VAL A 136 -4.78 2.65 -10.91
CA VAL A 136 -4.44 3.44 -12.10
C VAL A 136 -5.30 3.03 -13.30
N GLU A 137 -5.53 1.73 -13.47
CA GLU A 137 -6.35 1.18 -14.56
C GLU A 137 -7.80 1.64 -14.46
N GLU A 138 -8.40 1.52 -13.26
CA GLU A 138 -9.78 2.00 -13.02
C GLU A 138 -9.92 3.51 -13.26
N CYS A 139 -8.93 4.29 -12.81
CA CYS A 139 -8.91 5.73 -12.99
C CYS A 139 -8.81 6.09 -14.48
N ALA A 140 -7.94 5.43 -15.25
CA ALA A 140 -7.80 5.63 -16.67
C ALA A 140 -9.09 5.29 -17.42
N ASP A 141 -9.72 4.17 -17.09
CA ASP A 141 -11.00 3.75 -17.69
C ASP A 141 -12.13 4.72 -17.36
N ALA A 142 -12.17 5.24 -16.13
CA ALA A 142 -13.16 6.22 -15.70
C ALA A 142 -13.04 7.53 -16.49
N ILE A 143 -11.81 8.00 -16.72
CA ILE A 143 -11.54 9.21 -17.49
C ILE A 143 -11.85 8.99 -18.98
N ALA A 144 -11.43 7.88 -19.56
CA ALA A 144 -11.62 7.58 -20.98
C ALA A 144 -13.10 7.59 -21.41
N LYS A 145 -14.02 7.21 -20.53
CA LYS A 145 -15.48 7.24 -20.79
C LYS A 145 -16.03 8.64 -21.07
N ASN A 146 -15.35 9.70 -20.63
CA ASN A 146 -15.76 11.08 -20.89
C ASN A 146 -15.37 11.58 -22.31
N PHE A 147 -14.60 10.79 -23.06
CA PHE A 147 -14.14 11.15 -24.41
C PHE A 147 -14.73 10.25 -25.51
N THR A 148 -15.61 9.33 -25.16
CA THR A 148 -16.35 8.45 -26.08
C THR A 148 -17.79 8.87 -26.17
#